data_fe3ed58e8dd0bda0e4687746989bbf4a
#
_entry.id   fe3ed58e8dd0bda0e4687746989bbf4a
#
_cell.length_a   1.000
_cell.length_b   1.000
_cell.length_c   1.000
_cell.angle_alpha   90.00
_cell.angle_beta   90.00
_cell.angle_gamma   90.00
#
_symmetry.space_group_name_H-M   'P 1'
#
loop_
_entity.id
_entity.type
_entity.pdbx_description
1 polymer ?
#
loop_
_entity_poly.entity_id
_entity_poly.type
_entity_poly.pdbx_seq_one_letter_code
_entity_poly.pdbx_strand_id
1 'polypeptide(L)' 'MKTYIFITTEGSTLAPNGNDVENLQVIGIVKNVKNEQEALKKLLMENEWIFDGEYNVAEFISYEIL' A
#
# COMPACT_ATOMS: atom_id res chain seq x y z
N MET A 1 -4.37 -2.85 -20.38
CA MET A 1 -3.74 -2.20 -19.22
C MET A 1 -4.23 -2.85 -17.94
N LYS A 2 -3.41 -2.81 -16.91
CA LYS A 2 -3.69 -3.50 -15.64
C LYS A 2 -3.97 -2.50 -14.53
N THR A 3 -4.65 -2.97 -13.50
CA THR A 3 -4.95 -2.20 -12.29
C THR A 3 -4.40 -2.97 -11.10
N TYR A 4 -3.72 -2.26 -10.20
CA TYR A 4 -3.13 -2.87 -9.00
C TYR A 4 -3.62 -2.17 -7.74
N ILE A 5 -3.82 -2.95 -6.69
CA ILE A 5 -4.07 -2.42 -5.36
C ILE A 5 -2.80 -2.66 -4.52
N PHE A 6 -2.42 -1.66 -3.74
CA PHE A 6 -1.27 -1.76 -2.83
C PHE A 6 -1.75 -1.72 -1.39
N ILE A 7 -1.28 -2.67 -0.61
CA ILE A 7 -1.69 -2.88 0.77
C ILE A 7 -0.43 -2.96 1.63
N THR A 8 -0.50 -2.44 2.84
CA THR A 8 0.56 -2.62 3.82
C THR A 8 0.00 -3.22 5.10
N THR A 9 0.83 -4.01 5.77
CA THR A 9 0.54 -4.49 7.12
C THR A 9 1.21 -3.62 8.18
N GLU A 10 1.92 -2.58 7.77
CA GLU A 10 2.55 -1.65 8.69
C GLU A 10 1.48 -0.83 9.40
N GLY A 11 1.66 -0.66 10.67
CA GLY A 11 0.70 0.03 11.48
C GLY A 11 -0.08 -0.96 12.34
N SER A 12 -0.25 -0.59 13.58
CA SER A 12 -1.02 -1.38 14.51
C SER A 12 -1.92 -0.46 15.31
N THR A 13 -2.97 -1.04 15.87
CA THR A 13 -3.85 -0.32 16.76
C THR A 13 -4.09 -1.18 17.98
N LEU A 14 -4.49 -0.56 19.09
CA LEU A 14 -4.81 -1.28 20.30
C LEU A 14 -6.27 -1.72 20.25
N ALA A 15 -6.48 -3.02 20.49
CA ALA A 15 -7.83 -3.55 20.70
C ALA A 15 -8.37 -3.04 22.04
N PRO A 16 -9.70 -3.08 22.25
CA PRO A 16 -10.28 -2.66 23.52
C PRO A 16 -9.73 -3.37 24.75
N ASN A 17 -9.19 -4.57 24.57
CA ASN A 17 -8.57 -5.34 25.66
C ASN A 17 -7.10 -5.01 25.89
N GLY A 18 -6.57 -4.02 25.17
CA GLY A 18 -5.18 -3.59 25.32
C GLY A 18 -4.16 -4.34 24.47
N ASN A 19 -4.57 -5.32 23.69
CA ASN A 19 -3.67 -6.07 22.81
C ASN A 19 -3.46 -5.32 21.49
N ASP A 20 -2.25 -5.43 20.93
CA ASP A 20 -1.96 -4.89 19.60
C ASP A 20 -2.69 -5.68 18.54
N VAL A 21 -3.25 -4.98 17.57
CA VAL A 21 -3.92 -5.58 16.42
C VAL A 21 -3.27 -5.05 15.15
N GLU A 22 -2.84 -5.97 14.30
CA GLU A 22 -2.32 -5.58 12.99
C GLU A 22 -3.47 -5.20 12.07
N ASN A 23 -3.33 -4.09 11.39
CA ASN A 23 -4.31 -3.60 10.42
C ASN A 23 -3.74 -3.67 9.01
N LEU A 24 -4.51 -4.27 8.11
CA LEU A 24 -4.24 -4.12 6.70
C LEU A 24 -4.75 -2.76 6.26
N GLN A 25 -3.86 -1.98 5.65
CA GLN A 25 -4.22 -0.66 5.14
C GLN A 25 -4.04 -0.62 3.63
N VAL A 26 -5.06 -0.13 2.93
CA VAL A 26 -4.96 0.11 1.51
C VAL A 26 -4.19 1.40 1.31
N ILE A 27 -3.04 1.30 0.64
CA ILE A 27 -2.21 2.46 0.34
C ILE A 27 -2.78 3.19 -0.88
N GLY A 28 -3.16 2.44 -1.91
CA GLY A 28 -3.76 3.05 -3.09
C GLY A 28 -4.07 2.04 -4.17
N ILE A 29 -4.78 2.51 -5.17
CA ILE A 29 -5.11 1.73 -6.36
C ILE A 29 -4.56 2.48 -7.57
N VAL A 30 -3.82 1.77 -8.41
CA VAL A 30 -3.18 2.34 -9.59
C VAL A 30 -3.73 1.67 -10.84
N LYS A 31 -4.22 2.48 -11.77
CA LYS A 31 -4.87 2.01 -13.00
C LYS A 31 -4.03 2.33 -14.23
N ASN A 32 -4.28 1.58 -15.28
CA ASN A 32 -3.71 1.85 -16.61
C ASN A 32 -2.18 1.73 -16.64
N VAL A 33 -1.67 0.67 -16.06
CA VAL A 33 -0.24 0.39 -16.04
C VAL A 33 0.02 -0.97 -16.68
N LYS A 34 1.27 -1.19 -17.10
CA LYS A 34 1.67 -2.41 -17.80
C LYS A 34 1.99 -3.56 -16.84
N ASN A 35 2.57 -3.24 -15.69
CA ASN A 35 3.02 -4.23 -14.73
C ASN A 35 3.10 -3.62 -13.34
N GLU A 36 3.45 -4.47 -12.38
CA GLU A 36 3.54 -4.07 -10.98
C GLU A 36 4.59 -2.99 -10.72
N GLN A 37 5.74 -3.09 -11.40
CA GLN A 37 6.82 -2.12 -11.20
C GLN A 37 6.40 -0.73 -11.65
N GLU A 38 5.73 -0.64 -12.79
CA GLU A 38 5.20 0.62 -13.28
C GLU A 38 4.13 1.16 -12.33
N ALA A 39 3.29 0.26 -11.79
CA ALA A 39 2.25 0.64 -10.83
C ALA A 39 2.86 1.22 -9.56
N LEU A 40 3.88 0.58 -9.01
CA LEU A 40 4.54 1.07 -7.80
C LEU A 40 5.17 2.44 -8.04
N LYS A 41 5.85 2.61 -9.16
CA LYS A 41 6.46 3.90 -9.51
C LYS A 41 5.42 4.99 -9.57
N LYS A 42 4.30 4.73 -10.24
CA LYS A 42 3.21 5.69 -10.37
C LYS A 42 2.59 6.01 -9.01
N LEU A 43 2.40 5.00 -8.17
CA LEU A 43 1.89 5.18 -6.82
C LEU A 43 2.76 6.15 -6.02
N LEU A 44 4.06 5.95 -6.03
CA LEU A 44 5.00 6.76 -5.27
C LEU A 44 5.08 8.18 -5.82
N MET A 45 5.01 8.35 -7.12
CA MET A 45 5.05 9.67 -7.75
C MET A 45 3.80 10.50 -7.44
N GLU A 46 2.65 9.86 -7.32
CA GLU A 46 1.39 10.55 -7.08
C GLU A 46 1.08 10.71 -5.59
N ASN A 47 1.82 10.03 -4.72
CA ASN A 47 1.52 9.98 -3.29
C ASN A 47 2.79 10.17 -2.46
N GLU A 48 3.36 11.37 -2.52
CA GLU A 48 4.59 11.70 -1.80
C GLU A 48 4.48 11.51 -0.29
N TRP A 49 3.26 11.55 0.25
CA TRP A 49 3.02 11.32 1.67
C TRP A 49 3.49 9.95 2.16
N ILE A 50 3.65 9.00 1.24
CA ILE A 50 4.13 7.65 1.59
C ILE A 50 5.54 7.74 2.18
N PHE A 51 6.39 8.60 1.61
CA PHE A 51 7.75 8.80 2.11
C PHE A 51 7.74 9.54 3.44
N ASP A 52 6.87 10.53 3.59
CA ASP A 52 6.76 11.30 4.83
C ASP A 52 6.20 10.46 5.98
N GLY A 53 5.39 9.46 5.66
CA GLY A 53 4.82 8.56 6.65
C GLY A 53 5.75 7.44 7.11
N GLU A 54 6.97 7.41 6.59
CA GLU A 54 7.99 6.41 6.95
C GLU A 54 7.58 4.97 6.65
N TYR A 55 6.71 4.77 5.66
CA TYR A 55 6.32 3.43 5.24
C TYR A 55 7.49 2.72 4.57
N ASN A 56 7.65 1.44 4.87
CA ASN A 56 8.63 0.61 4.19
C ASN A 56 8.02 0.09 2.89
N VAL A 57 8.37 0.71 1.78
CA VAL A 57 7.84 0.37 0.46
C VAL A 57 8.11 -1.09 0.09
N ALA A 58 9.21 -1.66 0.57
CA ALA A 58 9.55 -3.06 0.30
C ALA A 58 8.58 -4.04 0.96
N GLU A 59 7.82 -3.59 1.95
CA GLU A 59 6.83 -4.41 2.64
C GLU A 59 5.43 -4.31 2.01
N PHE A 60 5.26 -3.48 0.99
CA PHE A 60 3.97 -3.36 0.32
C PHE A 60 3.62 -4.64 -0.42
N ILE A 61 2.38 -5.04 -0.30
CA ILE A 61 1.81 -6.19 -1.02
C ILE A 61 0.96 -5.63 -2.15
N SER A 62 1.15 -6.16 -3.33
CA SER A 62 0.36 -5.73 -4.48
C SER A 62 -0.41 -6.88 -5.08
N TYR A 63 -1.62 -6.59 -5.54
CA TYR A 63 -2.45 -7.53 -6.26
C TYR A 63 -2.99 -6.87 -7.51
N GLU A 64 -2.98 -7.62 -8.60
CA GLU A 64 -3.68 -7.18 -9.82
C GLU A 64 -5.17 -7.38 -9.61
N ILE A 65 -5.96 -6.35 -9.92
CA ILE A 65 -7.41 -6.40 -9.80
C ILE A 65 -8.05 -6.03 -11.14
N LEU A 66 -9.24 -6.54 -11.37
CA LEU A 66 -9.98 -6.28 -12.60
C LEU A 66 -10.72 -4.95 -12.55
#